data_e3ed086be6fbd3126a8015b4c6e1d066
#
_entry.id   e3ed086be6fbd3126a8015b4c6e1d066
#
_cell.length_a   1.000
_cell.length_b   1.000
_cell.length_c   1.000
_cell.angle_alpha   90.00
_cell.angle_beta   90.00
_cell.angle_gamma   90.00
#
_symmetry.space_group_name_H-M   'P 1'
#
loop_
_entity.id
_entity.type
_entity.pdbx_description
1 polymer ?
#
loop_
_entity_poly.entity_id
_entity_poly.type
_entity_poly.pdbx_seq_one_letter_code
_entity_poly.pdbx_strand_id
1 'polypeptide(L)'
;MLADFGKPRKPEKEEMKQYLKEEKEKLAACQMKIKEAKLPVMVIFEGWGSAGKGSVLGEIIKNIDPRFFQVATMDKPPTEEERRKPFLYRYFIEIPEKGKFKFFDTCWMEEVTDGVLDGKLTEKEYDHRVKSINIAERQLVDNGYLVMKFFFHIGEKEQMERLDALLADPNTAWRVSEEDLWENAHYKKCLKVYDRYLKDTDRGSAPWYIIDADNKKWALLQVMRFLNQGIETALSNSSVAAPIRQNVFRLNPMPKLRDIPLDKEISEEEYKVRLKELQEELHALHYALYNKKIPVIIAYEGWDAAGKGGNIKRIAGALDPRGYVVYPIASPEPHEKARHHLWRFYNRLPKTGHIAIYDRTWYGRVMVERLEGFCSENDWQRAYNEINEFEKELSDWGAVIVKFWIHIDSDTQLARFTDRQNTPEKQWKITEEDWRNREKWDQYEAAVDEMLEKTSTEFAPWYVLESVDKKYARIKALEIVIRAIKEALDKKE
;
A
#
# COMPACT_ATOMS: atom_id res chain seq x y z
N MET A 1 -21.61 -18.63 3.40
CA MET A 1 -20.64 -18.95 4.50
C MET A 1 -21.35 -18.96 5.85
N LEU A 2 -21.86 -17.83 6.32
CA LEU A 2 -22.50 -17.75 7.66
C LEU A 2 -23.86 -18.44 7.72
N ALA A 3 -24.68 -18.32 6.67
CA ALA A 3 -26.01 -18.94 6.61
C ALA A 3 -25.97 -20.47 6.72
N ASP A 4 -24.89 -21.08 6.26
CA ASP A 4 -24.69 -22.54 6.24
C ASP A 4 -23.63 -22.99 7.26
N PHE A 5 -23.26 -22.11 8.19
CA PHE A 5 -22.22 -22.41 9.17
C PHE A 5 -22.67 -23.48 10.16
N GLY A 6 -22.15 -24.68 9.96
CA GLY A 6 -22.33 -25.78 10.90
C GLY A 6 -21.39 -25.63 12.08
N LYS A 7 -21.92 -25.40 13.29
CA LYS A 7 -21.10 -25.29 14.49
C LYS A 7 -20.26 -26.55 14.68
N PRO A 8 -18.91 -26.43 14.77
CA PRO A 8 -18.06 -27.58 14.98
C PRO A 8 -18.28 -28.19 16.37
N ARG A 9 -18.07 -29.51 16.49
CA ARG A 9 -18.24 -30.21 17.76
C ARG A 9 -17.22 -29.69 18.78
N LYS A 10 -17.73 -29.11 19.87
CA LYS A 10 -16.93 -28.63 20.98
C LYS A 10 -16.44 -29.83 21.82
N PRO A 11 -15.12 -29.87 22.19
CA PRO A 11 -14.57 -30.86 23.08
C PRO A 11 -15.15 -30.76 24.50
N GLU A 12 -15.06 -31.83 25.28
CA GLU A 12 -15.39 -31.82 26.68
C GLU A 12 -14.46 -30.87 27.45
N LYS A 13 -14.90 -30.42 28.64
CA LYS A 13 -14.22 -29.36 29.40
C LYS A 13 -12.76 -29.69 29.73
N GLU A 14 -12.46 -30.91 30.10
CA GLU A 14 -11.10 -31.34 30.45
C GLU A 14 -10.22 -31.50 29.20
N GLU A 15 -10.75 -32.08 28.13
CA GLU A 15 -10.05 -32.15 26.83
C GLU A 15 -9.71 -30.76 26.30
N MET A 16 -10.68 -29.83 26.38
CA MET A 16 -10.47 -28.45 25.95
C MET A 16 -9.34 -27.76 26.71
N LYS A 17 -9.25 -28.00 28.06
CA LYS A 17 -8.18 -27.46 28.88
C LYS A 17 -6.81 -28.00 28.47
N GLN A 18 -6.74 -29.31 28.17
CA GLN A 18 -5.51 -29.93 27.70
C GLN A 18 -5.09 -29.38 26.36
N TYR A 19 -5.99 -29.35 25.37
CA TYR A 19 -5.72 -28.83 24.05
C TYR A 19 -5.29 -27.35 24.06
N LEU A 20 -5.94 -26.53 24.90
CA LEU A 20 -5.51 -25.12 25.05
C LEU A 20 -4.09 -25.00 25.58
N LYS A 21 -3.68 -25.87 26.53
CA LYS A 21 -2.31 -25.89 27.00
C LYS A 21 -1.33 -26.24 25.91
N GLU A 22 -1.60 -27.29 25.12
CA GLU A 22 -0.77 -27.75 24.03
C GLU A 22 -0.63 -26.68 22.94
N GLU A 23 -1.74 -26.02 22.54
CA GLU A 23 -1.70 -24.97 21.51
C GLU A 23 -0.97 -23.72 22.00
N LYS A 24 -1.04 -23.37 23.29
CA LYS A 24 -0.26 -22.28 23.89
C LYS A 24 1.25 -22.57 23.85
N GLU A 25 1.64 -23.79 24.18
CA GLU A 25 3.04 -24.23 24.13
C GLU A 25 3.58 -24.22 22.69
N LYS A 26 2.80 -24.67 21.71
CA LYS A 26 3.16 -24.59 20.28
C LYS A 26 3.38 -23.15 19.83
N LEU A 27 2.44 -22.24 20.17
CA LEU A 27 2.56 -20.82 19.79
C LEU A 27 3.81 -20.18 20.42
N ALA A 28 4.09 -20.48 21.68
CA ALA A 28 5.30 -20.00 22.34
C ALA A 28 6.58 -20.52 21.66
N ALA A 29 6.59 -21.80 21.25
CA ALA A 29 7.75 -22.42 20.60
C ALA A 29 8.00 -21.92 19.17
N CYS A 30 6.98 -21.46 18.45
CA CYS A 30 7.13 -21.04 17.05
C CYS A 30 7.75 -19.64 16.87
N GLN A 31 7.80 -18.80 17.90
CA GLN A 31 8.27 -17.41 17.81
C GLN A 31 9.68 -17.28 17.25
N MET A 32 10.62 -18.11 17.73
CA MET A 32 11.99 -18.08 17.22
C MET A 32 12.08 -18.54 15.78
N LYS A 33 11.28 -19.53 15.38
CA LYS A 33 11.20 -19.98 13.98
C LYS A 33 10.67 -18.89 13.05
N ILE A 34 9.65 -18.15 13.48
CA ILE A 34 9.09 -16.99 12.76
C ILE A 34 10.15 -15.91 12.56
N LYS A 35 10.91 -15.59 13.63
CA LYS A 35 12.00 -14.60 13.57
C LYS A 35 13.11 -15.02 12.62
N GLU A 36 13.59 -16.27 12.72
CA GLU A 36 14.66 -16.81 11.89
C GLU A 36 14.25 -16.90 10.41
N ALA A 37 13.04 -17.35 10.13
CA ALA A 37 12.47 -17.41 8.80
C ALA A 37 12.07 -16.02 8.26
N LYS A 38 12.13 -14.98 9.10
CA LYS A 38 11.67 -13.62 8.77
C LYS A 38 10.22 -13.59 8.28
N LEU A 39 9.35 -14.48 8.79
CA LEU A 39 7.94 -14.59 8.40
C LEU A 39 7.13 -13.46 9.04
N PRO A 40 6.56 -12.51 8.28
CA PRO A 40 5.64 -11.53 8.83
C PRO A 40 4.24 -12.15 8.96
N VAL A 41 3.65 -12.08 10.16
CA VAL A 41 2.35 -12.69 10.46
C VAL A 41 1.33 -11.59 10.74
N MET A 42 0.35 -11.46 9.86
CA MET A 42 -0.78 -10.55 9.96
C MET A 42 -2.02 -11.32 10.37
N VAL A 43 -2.59 -10.97 11.52
CA VAL A 43 -3.78 -11.65 12.07
C VAL A 43 -4.90 -10.64 12.20
N ILE A 44 -6.03 -10.90 11.55
CA ILE A 44 -7.19 -10.02 11.49
C ILE A 44 -8.34 -10.67 12.26
N PHE A 45 -8.91 -9.94 13.23
CA PHE A 45 -10.09 -10.32 13.97
C PHE A 45 -11.27 -9.46 13.56
N GLU A 46 -12.29 -10.10 13.01
CA GLU A 46 -13.53 -9.45 12.60
C GLU A 46 -14.73 -10.20 13.16
N GLY A 47 -15.91 -9.66 13.05
CA GLY A 47 -17.14 -10.33 13.46
C GLY A 47 -17.97 -9.50 14.43
N TRP A 48 -19.04 -10.12 14.93
CA TRP A 48 -20.09 -9.47 15.71
C TRP A 48 -19.59 -8.73 16.94
N GLY A 49 -20.28 -7.64 17.27
CA GLY A 49 -20.15 -6.97 18.57
C GLY A 49 -20.35 -7.97 19.71
N SER A 50 -19.60 -7.82 20.80
CA SER A 50 -19.64 -8.73 21.97
C SER A 50 -19.29 -10.20 21.71
N ALA A 51 -18.80 -10.58 20.50
CA ALA A 51 -18.36 -11.94 20.18
C ALA A 51 -17.10 -12.38 20.96
N GLY A 52 -16.37 -11.43 21.57
CA GLY A 52 -15.22 -11.72 22.43
C GLY A 52 -13.87 -11.66 21.72
N LYS A 53 -13.78 -10.98 20.59
CA LYS A 53 -12.53 -10.73 19.81
C LYS A 53 -11.36 -10.29 20.72
N GLY A 54 -11.51 -9.17 21.42
CA GLY A 54 -10.48 -8.62 22.32
C GLY A 54 -10.11 -9.57 23.46
N SER A 55 -11.06 -10.38 23.98
CA SER A 55 -10.75 -11.38 25.02
C SER A 55 -9.87 -12.51 24.48
N VAL A 56 -10.15 -13.00 23.28
CA VAL A 56 -9.34 -14.04 22.61
C VAL A 56 -7.97 -13.48 22.25
N LEU A 57 -7.90 -12.29 21.68
CA LEU A 57 -6.64 -11.59 21.39
C LEU A 57 -5.78 -11.47 22.66
N GLY A 58 -6.36 -10.98 23.77
CA GLY A 58 -5.66 -10.84 25.04
C GLY A 58 -5.08 -12.15 25.58
N GLU A 59 -5.77 -13.29 25.36
CA GLU A 59 -5.27 -14.61 25.76
C GLU A 59 -4.16 -15.13 24.82
N ILE A 60 -4.21 -14.81 23.53
CA ILE A 60 -3.18 -15.20 22.55
C ILE A 60 -1.87 -14.49 22.85
N ILE A 61 -1.91 -13.16 22.99
CA ILE A 61 -0.69 -12.35 23.15
C ILE A 61 0.06 -12.63 24.46
N LYS A 62 -0.60 -13.18 25.50
CA LYS A 62 0.06 -13.64 26.73
C LYS A 62 1.09 -14.74 26.47
N ASN A 63 1.03 -15.44 25.35
CA ASN A 63 1.94 -16.51 24.98
C ASN A 63 3.02 -16.08 23.98
N ILE A 64 3.08 -14.78 23.65
CA ILE A 64 4.02 -14.19 22.72
C ILE A 64 4.84 -13.14 23.47
N ASP A 65 6.16 -13.13 23.31
CA ASP A 65 7.02 -12.09 23.86
C ASP A 65 6.60 -10.72 23.32
N PRO A 66 6.36 -9.71 24.15
CA PRO A 66 5.89 -8.39 23.73
C PRO A 66 6.75 -7.68 22.68
N ARG A 67 8.00 -8.07 22.52
CA ARG A 67 8.91 -7.53 21.50
C ARG A 67 8.61 -8.05 20.09
N PHE A 68 7.83 -9.13 19.96
CA PHE A 68 7.53 -9.78 18.67
C PHE A 68 6.14 -9.51 18.15
N PHE A 69 5.30 -8.78 18.86
CA PHE A 69 3.98 -8.43 18.36
C PHE A 69 3.64 -6.96 18.56
N GLN A 70 2.68 -6.52 17.79
CA GLN A 70 1.97 -5.26 17.97
C GLN A 70 0.48 -5.51 17.73
N VAL A 71 -0.36 -4.69 18.37
CA VAL A 71 -1.80 -4.66 18.13
C VAL A 71 -2.13 -3.33 17.47
N ALA A 72 -2.86 -3.39 16.37
CA ALA A 72 -3.46 -2.23 15.73
C ALA A 72 -4.94 -2.18 16.10
N THR A 73 -5.35 -1.05 16.66
CA THR A 73 -6.76 -0.73 16.86
C THR A 73 -7.11 0.38 15.88
N MET A 74 -8.09 0.12 15.01
CA MET A 74 -8.52 1.11 14.03
C MET A 74 -9.53 2.06 14.68
N ASP A 75 -9.16 3.33 14.83
CA ASP A 75 -10.06 4.34 15.40
C ASP A 75 -11.31 4.52 14.53
N LYS A 76 -12.45 4.64 15.17
CA LYS A 76 -13.72 4.98 14.55
C LYS A 76 -14.24 6.31 15.07
N PRO A 77 -14.60 7.24 14.22
CA PRO A 77 -14.39 7.28 12.76
C PRO A 77 -12.90 7.49 12.41
N PRO A 78 -12.49 7.22 11.15
CA PRO A 78 -11.14 7.57 10.69
C PRO A 78 -10.81 9.03 10.96
N THR A 79 -9.56 9.34 11.29
CA THR A 79 -9.10 10.72 11.50
C THR A 79 -9.30 11.58 10.26
N GLU A 80 -9.28 12.91 10.41
CA GLU A 80 -9.37 13.81 9.25
C GLU A 80 -8.24 13.57 8.23
N GLU A 81 -7.05 13.27 8.72
CA GLU A 81 -5.92 12.95 7.85
C GLU A 81 -6.14 11.65 7.07
N GLU A 82 -6.59 10.59 7.72
CA GLU A 82 -6.87 9.29 7.08
C GLU A 82 -7.97 9.40 6.03
N ARG A 83 -9.05 10.17 6.30
CA ARG A 83 -10.12 10.43 5.32
C ARG A 83 -9.65 11.16 4.06
N ARG A 84 -8.50 11.82 4.12
CA ARG A 84 -7.88 12.52 3.00
C ARG A 84 -6.85 11.68 2.24
N LYS A 85 -6.72 10.40 2.58
CA LYS A 85 -5.82 9.41 1.97
C LYS A 85 -6.63 8.31 1.26
N PRO A 86 -6.00 7.48 0.42
CA PRO A 86 -6.65 6.30 -0.14
C PRO A 86 -7.17 5.36 0.95
N PHE A 87 -8.24 4.60 0.66
CA PHE A 87 -8.87 3.67 1.61
C PHE A 87 -7.88 2.70 2.28
N LEU A 88 -6.97 2.10 1.52
CA LEU A 88 -6.00 1.15 2.07
C LEU A 88 -4.90 1.79 2.92
N TYR A 89 -4.70 3.11 2.87
CA TYR A 89 -3.60 3.80 3.52
C TYR A 89 -3.44 3.42 5.00
N ARG A 90 -4.50 3.61 5.81
CA ARG A 90 -4.45 3.41 7.26
C ARG A 90 -4.13 1.98 7.67
N TYR A 91 -4.47 1.02 6.84
CA TYR A 91 -4.23 -0.41 7.08
C TYR A 91 -2.85 -0.82 6.58
N PHE A 92 -2.45 -0.35 5.40
CA PHE A 92 -1.18 -0.74 4.79
C PHE A 92 0.04 -0.18 5.53
N ILE A 93 -0.08 0.99 6.16
CA ILE A 93 0.99 1.53 7.00
C ILE A 93 1.22 0.71 8.27
N GLU A 94 0.24 -0.09 8.69
CA GLU A 94 0.25 -0.92 9.89
C GLU A 94 0.69 -2.39 9.64
N ILE A 95 1.06 -2.79 8.41
CA ILE A 95 1.48 -4.17 8.13
C ILE A 95 2.71 -4.59 8.98
N PRO A 96 2.82 -5.87 9.38
CA PRO A 96 3.92 -6.34 10.22
C PRO A 96 5.29 -6.25 9.55
N GLU A 97 6.32 -6.09 10.36
CA GLU A 97 7.71 -6.31 9.95
C GLU A 97 7.98 -7.81 9.79
N LYS A 98 8.93 -8.15 8.95
CA LYS A 98 9.46 -9.50 8.82
C LYS A 98 9.88 -10.07 10.19
N GLY A 99 9.41 -11.27 10.50
CA GLY A 99 9.69 -11.95 11.76
C GLY A 99 8.86 -11.51 12.96
N LYS A 100 7.79 -10.74 12.75
CA LYS A 100 6.90 -10.24 13.81
C LYS A 100 5.43 -10.50 13.51
N PHE A 101 4.62 -10.48 14.56
CA PHE A 101 3.16 -10.49 14.48
C PHE A 101 2.60 -9.06 14.47
N LYS A 102 1.51 -8.87 13.72
CA LYS A 102 0.60 -7.73 13.87
C LYS A 102 -0.81 -8.26 13.97
N PHE A 103 -1.46 -7.95 15.08
CA PHE A 103 -2.87 -8.26 15.30
C PHE A 103 -3.70 -7.03 15.04
N PHE A 104 -4.78 -7.20 14.27
CA PHE A 104 -5.76 -6.16 14.03
C PHE A 104 -7.02 -6.53 14.81
N ASP A 105 -7.39 -5.72 15.80
CA ASP A 105 -8.69 -5.76 16.46
C ASP A 105 -9.63 -4.89 15.64
N THR A 106 -10.29 -5.51 14.68
CA THR A 106 -10.94 -4.98 13.48
C THR A 106 -9.95 -4.44 12.43
N CYS A 107 -10.35 -4.50 11.16
CA CYS A 107 -9.58 -4.08 10.01
C CYS A 107 -10.53 -3.47 8.95
N TRP A 108 -10.21 -3.62 7.69
CA TRP A 108 -10.97 -3.06 6.56
C TRP A 108 -12.39 -3.61 6.36
N MET A 109 -12.73 -4.80 6.90
CA MET A 109 -14.09 -5.35 6.77
C MET A 109 -15.13 -4.41 7.38
N GLU A 110 -14.90 -3.97 8.60
CA GLU A 110 -15.83 -3.15 9.36
C GLU A 110 -16.15 -1.84 8.64
N GLU A 111 -15.15 -1.13 8.10
CA GLU A 111 -15.37 0.12 7.34
C GLU A 111 -16.22 -0.11 6.07
N VAL A 112 -16.02 -1.26 5.40
CA VAL A 112 -16.77 -1.60 4.18
C VAL A 112 -18.22 -2.01 4.52
N THR A 113 -18.39 -2.87 5.52
CA THR A 113 -19.72 -3.37 5.89
C THR A 113 -20.59 -2.30 6.53
N ASP A 114 -20.02 -1.47 7.40
CA ASP A 114 -20.73 -0.32 7.98
C ASP A 114 -21.13 0.68 6.88
N GLY A 115 -20.22 0.96 5.93
CA GLY A 115 -20.53 1.81 4.81
C GLY A 115 -21.74 1.32 3.97
N VAL A 116 -21.88 0.00 3.81
CA VAL A 116 -23.05 -0.61 3.16
C VAL A 116 -24.30 -0.52 4.04
N LEU A 117 -24.18 -0.83 5.32
CA LEU A 117 -25.29 -0.84 6.29
C LEU A 117 -25.87 0.57 6.47
N ASP A 118 -25.03 1.58 6.49
CA ASP A 118 -25.37 3.00 6.59
C ASP A 118 -25.88 3.61 5.26
N GLY A 119 -25.75 2.90 4.15
CA GLY A 119 -26.05 3.43 2.81
C GLY A 119 -25.08 4.51 2.32
N LYS A 120 -23.89 4.57 2.90
CA LYS A 120 -22.80 5.53 2.54
C LYS A 120 -21.97 5.04 1.36
N LEU A 121 -21.95 3.72 1.11
CA LEU A 121 -21.28 3.11 -0.04
C LEU A 121 -22.27 2.70 -1.10
N THR A 122 -22.02 3.11 -2.34
CA THR A 122 -22.69 2.58 -3.52
C THR A 122 -22.17 1.18 -3.84
N GLU A 123 -22.92 0.39 -4.63
CA GLU A 123 -22.46 -0.93 -5.10
C GLU A 123 -21.10 -0.85 -5.82
N LYS A 124 -20.91 0.18 -6.64
CA LYS A 124 -19.65 0.39 -7.36
C LYS A 124 -18.47 0.64 -6.40
N GLU A 125 -18.68 1.41 -5.35
CA GLU A 125 -17.67 1.68 -4.33
C GLU A 125 -17.39 0.44 -3.48
N TYR A 126 -18.41 -0.34 -3.14
CA TYR A 126 -18.25 -1.64 -2.49
C TYR A 126 -17.37 -2.58 -3.33
N ASP A 127 -17.71 -2.79 -4.60
CA ASP A 127 -16.96 -3.66 -5.51
C ASP A 127 -15.49 -3.19 -5.65
N HIS A 128 -15.30 -1.88 -5.71
CA HIS A 128 -13.95 -1.29 -5.77
C HIS A 128 -13.16 -1.62 -4.49
N ARG A 129 -13.71 -1.36 -3.30
CA ARG A 129 -13.03 -1.64 -2.02
C ARG A 129 -12.72 -3.11 -1.83
N VAL A 130 -13.66 -4.00 -2.15
CA VAL A 130 -13.46 -5.47 -2.12
C VAL A 130 -12.33 -5.88 -3.06
N LYS A 131 -12.27 -5.32 -4.26
CA LYS A 131 -11.19 -5.56 -5.21
C LYS A 131 -9.84 -5.10 -4.67
N SER A 132 -9.76 -3.89 -4.11
CA SER A 132 -8.56 -3.33 -3.50
C SER A 132 -8.04 -4.18 -2.35
N ILE A 133 -8.94 -4.64 -1.45
CA ILE A 133 -8.60 -5.56 -0.35
C ILE A 133 -8.02 -6.87 -0.89
N ASN A 134 -8.70 -7.51 -1.83
CA ASN A 134 -8.26 -8.78 -2.42
C ASN A 134 -6.88 -8.66 -3.09
N ILE A 135 -6.59 -7.53 -3.74
CA ILE A 135 -5.28 -7.23 -4.33
C ILE A 135 -4.23 -7.05 -3.22
N ALA A 136 -4.52 -6.25 -2.20
CA ALA A 136 -3.59 -5.99 -1.10
C ALA A 136 -3.24 -7.27 -0.33
N GLU A 137 -4.24 -8.08 0.05
CA GLU A 137 -4.02 -9.37 0.70
C GLU A 137 -3.15 -10.31 -0.15
N ARG A 138 -3.45 -10.40 -1.45
CA ARG A 138 -2.67 -11.21 -2.37
C ARG A 138 -1.22 -10.70 -2.51
N GLN A 139 -1.02 -9.39 -2.67
CA GLN A 139 0.33 -8.81 -2.74
C GLN A 139 1.13 -9.11 -1.47
N LEU A 140 0.51 -9.02 -0.30
CA LEU A 140 1.16 -9.37 0.96
C LEU A 140 1.56 -10.85 0.97
N VAL A 141 0.65 -11.76 0.63
CA VAL A 141 0.96 -13.20 0.57
C VAL A 141 2.03 -13.53 -0.46
N ASP A 142 1.96 -12.94 -1.66
CA ASP A 142 2.96 -13.10 -2.72
C ASP A 142 4.35 -12.55 -2.27
N ASN A 143 4.38 -11.63 -1.29
CA ASN A 143 5.60 -11.13 -0.65
C ASN A 143 5.98 -11.87 0.65
N GLY A 144 5.42 -13.06 0.87
CA GLY A 144 5.79 -13.95 1.96
C GLY A 144 5.12 -13.67 3.30
N TYR A 145 4.06 -12.86 3.34
CA TYR A 145 3.25 -12.67 4.54
C TYR A 145 2.32 -13.84 4.77
N LEU A 146 2.19 -14.26 6.02
CA LEU A 146 1.06 -15.08 6.46
C LEU A 146 -0.09 -14.14 6.87
N VAL A 147 -1.18 -14.18 6.12
CA VAL A 147 -2.40 -13.40 6.40
C VAL A 147 -3.48 -14.36 6.91
N MET A 148 -3.89 -14.20 8.16
CA MET A 148 -4.90 -15.03 8.84
C MET A 148 -6.11 -14.16 9.18
N LYS A 149 -7.30 -14.55 8.68
CA LYS A 149 -8.54 -13.79 8.88
C LYS A 149 -9.54 -14.62 9.66
N PHE A 150 -9.95 -14.13 10.82
CA PHE A 150 -10.89 -14.79 11.72
C PHE A 150 -12.17 -13.98 11.84
N PHE A 151 -13.31 -14.60 11.51
CA PHE A 151 -14.62 -14.00 11.73
C PHE A 151 -15.32 -14.67 12.92
N PHE A 152 -15.54 -13.90 13.98
CA PHE A 152 -16.18 -14.36 15.22
C PHE A 152 -17.69 -14.33 15.07
N HIS A 153 -18.30 -15.51 14.90
CA HIS A 153 -19.73 -15.68 14.70
C HIS A 153 -20.42 -16.11 15.98
N ILE A 154 -21.43 -15.34 16.40
CA ILE A 154 -22.34 -15.69 17.51
C ILE A 154 -23.79 -15.57 17.03
N GLY A 155 -24.69 -16.32 17.64
CA GLY A 155 -26.12 -16.22 17.35
C GLY A 155 -26.75 -14.95 17.93
N GLU A 156 -27.85 -14.48 17.34
CA GLU A 156 -28.60 -13.28 17.73
C GLU A 156 -28.93 -13.27 19.24
N LYS A 157 -29.42 -14.41 19.76
CA LYS A 157 -29.78 -14.55 21.16
C LYS A 157 -28.55 -14.48 22.09
N GLU A 158 -27.49 -15.17 21.77
CA GLU A 158 -26.25 -15.15 22.56
C GLU A 158 -25.63 -13.75 22.56
N GLN A 159 -25.69 -13.04 21.44
CA GLN A 159 -25.24 -11.65 21.37
C GLN A 159 -26.02 -10.75 22.31
N MET A 160 -27.35 -10.82 22.28
CA MET A 160 -28.22 -10.05 23.18
C MET A 160 -27.92 -10.35 24.65
N GLU A 161 -27.84 -11.63 25.03
CA GLU A 161 -27.55 -12.04 26.42
C GLU A 161 -26.20 -11.46 26.92
N ARG A 162 -25.20 -11.38 26.03
CA ARG A 162 -23.89 -10.78 26.36
C ARG A 162 -23.95 -9.27 26.49
N LEU A 163 -24.66 -8.58 25.60
CA LEU A 163 -24.85 -7.13 25.67
C LEU A 163 -25.58 -6.76 26.98
N ASP A 164 -26.65 -7.47 27.32
CA ASP A 164 -27.40 -7.26 28.58
C ASP A 164 -26.50 -7.47 29.81
N ALA A 165 -25.71 -8.53 29.79
CA ALA A 165 -24.77 -8.81 30.90
C ALA A 165 -23.68 -7.73 31.05
N LEU A 166 -23.17 -7.19 29.95
CA LEU A 166 -22.19 -6.09 29.94
C LEU A 166 -22.81 -4.77 30.45
N LEU A 167 -24.05 -4.47 30.04
CA LEU A 167 -24.76 -3.27 30.45
C LEU A 167 -25.17 -3.31 31.93
N ALA A 168 -25.46 -4.50 32.47
CA ALA A 168 -25.83 -4.68 33.87
C ALA A 168 -24.69 -4.42 34.86
N ASP A 169 -23.42 -4.51 34.44
CA ASP A 169 -22.24 -4.22 35.25
C ASP A 169 -21.67 -2.84 34.91
N PRO A 170 -21.70 -1.88 35.88
CA PRO A 170 -21.14 -0.53 35.64
C PRO A 170 -19.67 -0.51 35.22
N ASN A 171 -18.89 -1.54 35.57
CA ASN A 171 -17.48 -1.64 35.17
C ASN A 171 -17.29 -2.07 33.71
N THR A 172 -18.33 -2.61 33.08
CA THR A 172 -18.27 -3.11 31.70
C THR A 172 -19.25 -2.44 30.73
N ALA A 173 -20.23 -1.70 31.25
CA ALA A 173 -21.27 -1.04 30.43
C ALA A 173 -20.70 -0.13 29.34
N TRP A 174 -19.57 0.53 29.61
CA TRP A 174 -18.87 1.39 28.65
C TRP A 174 -18.33 0.65 27.42
N ARG A 175 -18.33 -0.69 27.43
CA ARG A 175 -17.89 -1.53 26.30
C ARG A 175 -18.96 -1.75 25.25
N VAL A 176 -20.19 -1.37 25.56
CA VAL A 176 -21.34 -1.54 24.67
C VAL A 176 -21.59 -0.21 23.98
N SER A 177 -21.43 -0.17 22.68
CA SER A 177 -21.71 1.01 21.86
C SER A 177 -23.17 1.01 21.38
N GLU A 178 -23.61 2.16 20.84
CA GLU A 178 -24.92 2.24 20.18
C GLU A 178 -24.95 1.37 18.92
N GLU A 179 -23.81 1.25 18.24
CA GLU A 179 -23.64 0.38 17.08
C GLU A 179 -23.84 -1.09 17.44
N ASP A 180 -23.33 -1.57 18.58
CA ASP A 180 -23.53 -2.95 19.03
C ASP A 180 -25.02 -3.27 19.25
N LEU A 181 -25.75 -2.33 19.85
CA LEU A 181 -27.19 -2.47 20.10
C LEU A 181 -27.98 -2.44 18.79
N TRP A 182 -27.59 -1.55 17.88
CA TRP A 182 -28.22 -1.46 16.56
C TRP A 182 -27.95 -2.72 15.73
N GLU A 183 -26.73 -3.25 15.78
CA GLU A 183 -26.34 -4.48 15.10
C GLU A 183 -27.20 -5.67 15.55
N ASN A 184 -27.42 -5.84 16.85
CA ASN A 184 -28.27 -6.90 17.37
C ASN A 184 -29.73 -6.70 16.95
N ALA A 185 -30.28 -5.49 17.08
CA ALA A 185 -31.64 -5.17 16.64
C ALA A 185 -31.87 -5.41 15.13
N HIS A 186 -30.81 -5.34 14.33
CA HIS A 186 -30.87 -5.56 12.87
C HIS A 186 -30.07 -6.79 12.42
N TYR A 187 -29.91 -7.77 13.30
CA TYR A 187 -29.05 -8.95 13.12
C TYR A 187 -29.17 -9.60 11.74
N LYS A 188 -30.40 -9.83 11.26
CA LYS A 188 -30.62 -10.45 9.94
C LYS A 188 -30.15 -9.59 8.76
N LYS A 189 -30.17 -8.26 8.90
CA LYS A 189 -29.65 -7.34 7.89
C LYS A 189 -28.13 -7.39 7.89
N CYS A 190 -27.49 -7.30 9.05
CA CYS A 190 -26.05 -7.40 9.22
C CYS A 190 -25.52 -8.76 8.74
N LEU A 191 -26.19 -9.85 9.08
CA LEU A 191 -25.82 -11.20 8.64
C LEU A 191 -25.72 -11.32 7.12
N LYS A 192 -26.67 -10.71 6.37
CA LYS A 192 -26.62 -10.73 4.91
C LYS A 192 -25.43 -9.96 4.34
N VAL A 193 -25.11 -8.79 4.92
CA VAL A 193 -23.98 -7.97 4.48
C VAL A 193 -22.65 -8.65 4.81
N TYR A 194 -22.52 -9.19 6.01
CA TYR A 194 -21.33 -9.94 6.43
C TYR A 194 -21.12 -11.21 5.59
N ASP A 195 -22.17 -11.99 5.35
CA ASP A 195 -22.08 -13.21 4.54
C ASP A 195 -21.67 -12.90 3.09
N ARG A 196 -22.17 -11.79 2.52
CA ARG A 196 -21.74 -11.29 1.19
C ARG A 196 -20.26 -10.91 1.22
N TYR A 197 -19.85 -10.07 2.16
CA TYR A 197 -18.45 -9.59 2.26
C TYR A 197 -17.47 -10.77 2.42
N LEU A 198 -17.79 -11.71 3.30
CA LEU A 198 -16.95 -12.89 3.51
C LEU A 198 -16.79 -13.71 2.22
N LYS A 199 -17.89 -13.92 1.46
CA LYS A 199 -17.84 -14.63 0.16
C LYS A 199 -16.99 -13.88 -0.87
N ASP A 200 -17.13 -12.56 -0.92
CA ASP A 200 -16.44 -11.71 -1.90
C ASP A 200 -14.95 -11.54 -1.59
N THR A 201 -14.52 -11.78 -0.34
CA THR A 201 -13.12 -11.66 0.11
C THR A 201 -12.51 -12.99 0.57
N ASP A 202 -13.20 -14.11 0.46
CA ASP A 202 -12.64 -15.44 0.72
C ASP A 202 -11.77 -15.89 -0.45
N ARG A 203 -10.46 -15.78 -0.29
CA ARG A 203 -9.50 -16.16 -1.34
C ARG A 203 -8.56 -17.25 -0.83
N GLY A 204 -8.17 -18.17 -1.70
CA GLY A 204 -7.29 -19.26 -1.33
C GLY A 204 -5.93 -18.82 -0.77
N SER A 205 -5.47 -17.61 -1.13
CA SER A 205 -4.25 -17.01 -0.58
C SER A 205 -4.42 -16.48 0.86
N ALA A 206 -5.62 -16.02 1.22
CA ALA A 206 -5.98 -15.49 2.53
C ALA A 206 -7.44 -15.86 2.86
N PRO A 207 -7.70 -17.11 3.26
CA PRO A 207 -9.07 -17.59 3.53
C PRO A 207 -9.61 -17.04 4.84
N TRP A 208 -10.95 -16.99 4.94
CA TRP A 208 -11.64 -16.72 6.19
C TRP A 208 -11.82 -17.99 7.02
N TYR A 209 -11.51 -17.88 8.30
CA TYR A 209 -11.83 -18.89 9.31
C TYR A 209 -13.02 -18.40 10.15
N ILE A 210 -14.17 -19.05 9.98
CA ILE A 210 -15.37 -18.74 10.79
C ILE A 210 -15.21 -19.41 12.15
N ILE A 211 -15.26 -18.63 13.22
CA ILE A 211 -15.06 -19.06 14.60
C ILE A 211 -16.41 -19.13 15.30
N ASP A 212 -16.79 -20.32 15.80
CA ASP A 212 -17.92 -20.45 16.73
C ASP A 212 -17.56 -19.75 18.05
N ALA A 213 -18.12 -18.57 18.23
CA ALA A 213 -17.81 -17.70 19.36
C ALA A 213 -18.82 -17.76 20.52
N ASP A 214 -19.79 -18.68 20.50
CA ASP A 214 -20.75 -18.88 21.59
C ASP A 214 -20.07 -19.27 22.91
N ASN A 215 -18.87 -19.84 22.84
CA ASN A 215 -18.08 -20.14 24.03
C ASN A 215 -16.65 -19.56 23.88
N LYS A 216 -16.27 -18.66 24.76
CA LYS A 216 -14.98 -17.95 24.72
C LYS A 216 -13.75 -18.87 24.71
N LYS A 217 -13.77 -19.97 25.48
CA LYS A 217 -12.63 -20.92 25.52
C LYS A 217 -12.56 -21.75 24.24
N TRP A 218 -13.72 -22.07 23.69
CA TRP A 218 -13.80 -22.78 22.41
C TRP A 218 -13.34 -21.89 21.27
N ALA A 219 -13.77 -20.64 21.24
CA ALA A 219 -13.29 -19.66 20.26
C ALA A 219 -11.76 -19.51 20.33
N LEU A 220 -11.19 -19.38 21.52
CA LEU A 220 -9.74 -19.31 21.71
C LEU A 220 -9.03 -20.55 21.15
N LEU A 221 -9.53 -21.75 21.45
CA LEU A 221 -8.93 -23.00 20.97
C LEU A 221 -8.96 -23.11 19.45
N GLN A 222 -10.10 -22.75 18.82
CA GLN A 222 -10.21 -22.75 17.35
C GLN A 222 -9.19 -21.79 16.72
N VAL A 223 -9.12 -20.55 17.21
CA VAL A 223 -8.16 -19.54 16.69
C VAL A 223 -6.72 -20.02 16.85
N MET A 224 -6.35 -20.53 18.03
CA MET A 224 -4.99 -21.02 18.27
C MET A 224 -4.62 -22.20 17.37
N ARG A 225 -5.53 -23.14 17.15
CA ARG A 225 -5.29 -24.26 16.22
C ARG A 225 -5.05 -23.78 14.80
N PHE A 226 -5.93 -22.93 14.27
CA PHE A 226 -5.78 -22.41 12.92
C PHE A 226 -4.51 -21.55 12.79
N LEU A 227 -4.21 -20.72 13.79
CA LEU A 227 -3.01 -19.88 13.79
C LEU A 227 -1.73 -20.73 13.78
N ASN A 228 -1.62 -21.71 14.68
CA ASN A 228 -0.46 -22.61 14.72
C ASN A 228 -0.31 -23.41 13.44
N GLN A 229 -1.40 -23.95 12.90
CA GLN A 229 -1.40 -24.70 11.63
C GLN A 229 -0.98 -23.80 10.46
N GLY A 230 -1.50 -22.57 10.41
CA GLY A 230 -1.12 -21.59 9.38
C GLY A 230 0.37 -21.23 9.45
N ILE A 231 0.91 -21.03 10.64
CA ILE A 231 2.32 -20.74 10.87
C ILE A 231 3.19 -21.94 10.44
N GLU A 232 2.87 -23.15 10.84
CA GLU A 232 3.59 -24.36 10.47
C GLU A 232 3.61 -24.55 8.94
N THR A 233 2.46 -24.35 8.29
CA THR A 233 2.33 -24.42 6.84
C THR A 233 3.17 -23.35 6.13
N ALA A 234 3.12 -22.11 6.59
CA ALA A 234 3.89 -21.02 6.02
C ALA A 234 5.41 -21.22 6.17
N LEU A 235 5.86 -21.71 7.33
CA LEU A 235 7.26 -22.03 7.58
C LEU A 235 7.75 -23.19 6.67
N SER A 236 6.90 -24.19 6.44
CA SER A 236 7.22 -25.34 5.57
C SER A 236 7.31 -24.95 4.09
N ASN A 237 6.51 -23.96 3.66
CA ASN A 237 6.41 -23.51 2.28
C ASN A 237 7.29 -22.26 1.97
N SER A 238 8.11 -21.84 2.90
CA SER A 238 8.89 -20.59 2.78
C SER A 238 9.85 -20.51 1.59
N SER A 239 10.16 -21.64 0.95
CA SER A 239 11.02 -21.73 -0.24
C SER A 239 10.25 -21.67 -1.57
N VAL A 240 8.92 -21.69 -1.55
CA VAL A 240 8.12 -21.66 -2.77
C VAL A 240 8.01 -20.24 -3.29
N ALA A 241 8.50 -20.00 -4.51
CA ALA A 241 8.38 -18.69 -5.16
C ALA A 241 6.92 -18.37 -5.48
N ALA A 242 6.53 -17.15 -5.20
CA ALA A 242 5.19 -16.66 -5.55
C ALA A 242 5.01 -16.55 -7.09
N PRO A 243 3.80 -16.76 -7.61
CA PRO A 243 3.56 -16.70 -9.04
C PRO A 243 3.73 -15.30 -9.61
N ILE A 244 4.41 -15.21 -10.77
CA ILE A 244 4.48 -13.98 -11.55
C ILE A 244 3.19 -13.86 -12.36
N ARG A 245 2.43 -12.81 -12.11
CA ARG A 245 1.12 -12.58 -12.75
C ARG A 245 1.25 -11.69 -13.98
N GLN A 246 0.42 -11.97 -14.97
CA GLN A 246 0.32 -11.11 -16.14
C GLN A 246 -0.40 -9.81 -15.78
N ASN A 247 0.07 -8.71 -16.37
CA ASN A 247 -0.61 -7.43 -16.28
C ASN A 247 -1.98 -7.50 -16.99
N VAL A 248 -3.00 -6.97 -16.33
CA VAL A 248 -4.38 -6.93 -16.85
C VAL A 248 -4.80 -5.54 -17.35
N PHE A 249 -3.93 -4.55 -17.19
CA PHE A 249 -4.21 -3.18 -17.58
C PHE A 249 -3.75 -2.91 -19.00
N ARG A 250 -4.46 -2.02 -19.68
CA ARG A 250 -4.04 -1.54 -21.00
C ARG A 250 -2.80 -0.66 -20.86
N LEU A 251 -1.80 -0.97 -21.68
CA LEU A 251 -0.51 -0.27 -21.71
C LEU A 251 -0.42 0.62 -22.94
N ASN A 252 0.14 1.81 -22.77
CA ASN A 252 0.49 2.68 -23.87
C ASN A 252 1.81 2.20 -24.48
N PRO A 253 1.94 2.15 -25.83
CA PRO A 253 3.21 1.84 -26.47
C PRO A 253 4.26 2.90 -26.12
N MET A 254 5.47 2.46 -25.82
CA MET A 254 6.61 3.31 -25.49
C MET A 254 7.74 3.09 -26.50
N PRO A 255 8.42 4.15 -26.96
CA PRO A 255 9.62 4.02 -27.78
C PRO A 255 10.76 3.46 -26.92
N LYS A 256 11.72 2.77 -27.56
CA LYS A 256 12.98 2.44 -26.90
C LYS A 256 13.81 3.70 -26.69
N LEU A 257 14.55 3.77 -25.56
CA LEU A 257 15.31 4.99 -25.22
C LEU A 257 16.28 5.41 -26.32
N ARG A 258 16.97 4.46 -26.94
CA ARG A 258 17.90 4.71 -28.05
C ARG A 258 17.27 5.31 -29.31
N ASP A 259 15.96 5.16 -29.48
CA ASP A 259 15.23 5.66 -30.66
C ASP A 259 14.63 7.05 -30.40
N ILE A 260 14.83 7.62 -29.22
CA ILE A 260 14.31 8.94 -28.86
C ILE A 260 15.28 10.02 -29.32
N PRO A 261 14.84 10.96 -30.20
CA PRO A 261 15.69 12.06 -30.67
C PRO A 261 15.99 13.02 -29.51
N LEU A 262 17.27 13.37 -29.33
CA LEU A 262 17.76 14.25 -28.27
C LEU A 262 18.18 15.65 -28.74
N ASP A 263 17.81 16.02 -29.96
CA ASP A 263 18.12 17.28 -30.64
C ASP A 263 17.16 18.44 -30.32
N LYS A 264 16.27 18.25 -29.34
CA LYS A 264 15.28 19.26 -28.94
C LYS A 264 15.93 20.36 -28.11
N GLU A 265 15.75 21.61 -28.55
CA GLU A 265 16.31 22.81 -27.93
C GLU A 265 15.27 23.92 -27.85
N ILE A 266 15.50 24.86 -26.95
CA ILE A 266 14.72 26.10 -26.80
C ILE A 266 15.66 27.27 -26.53
N SER A 267 15.40 28.43 -27.18
CA SER A 267 16.22 29.62 -26.95
C SER A 267 16.12 30.14 -25.51
N GLU A 268 17.10 30.91 -25.05
CA GLU A 268 17.08 31.48 -23.68
C GLU A 268 15.92 32.47 -23.52
N GLU A 269 15.61 33.24 -24.53
CA GLU A 269 14.53 34.23 -24.55
C GLU A 269 13.16 33.53 -24.46
N GLU A 270 12.92 32.55 -25.31
CA GLU A 270 11.69 31.78 -25.31
C GLU A 270 11.52 31.01 -23.99
N TYR A 271 12.58 30.39 -23.49
CA TYR A 271 12.57 29.71 -22.20
C TYR A 271 12.11 30.62 -21.05
N LYS A 272 12.63 31.85 -20.98
CA LYS A 272 12.26 32.79 -19.90
C LYS A 272 10.77 33.17 -19.97
N VAL A 273 10.26 33.44 -21.16
CA VAL A 273 8.86 33.80 -21.38
C VAL A 273 7.95 32.61 -21.02
N ARG A 274 8.20 31.45 -21.63
CA ARG A 274 7.39 30.24 -21.42
C ARG A 274 7.41 29.77 -19.96
N LEU A 275 8.58 29.80 -19.33
CA LEU A 275 8.71 29.40 -17.92
C LEU A 275 7.81 30.24 -17.02
N LYS A 276 7.81 31.57 -17.22
CA LYS A 276 6.99 32.49 -16.41
C LYS A 276 5.50 32.22 -16.62
N GLU A 277 5.05 32.13 -17.86
CA GLU A 277 3.65 31.86 -18.21
C GLU A 277 3.15 30.55 -17.58
N LEU A 278 3.92 29.45 -17.77
CA LEU A 278 3.55 28.13 -17.25
C LEU A 278 3.57 28.07 -15.72
N GLN A 279 4.49 28.79 -15.05
CA GLN A 279 4.51 28.85 -13.60
C GLN A 279 3.32 29.64 -13.06
N GLU A 280 2.92 30.76 -13.70
CA GLU A 280 1.72 31.51 -13.32
C GLU A 280 0.44 30.65 -13.53
N GLU A 281 0.35 29.92 -14.60
CA GLU A 281 -0.75 29.00 -14.88
C GLU A 281 -0.82 27.86 -13.86
N LEU A 282 0.31 27.19 -13.57
CA LEU A 282 0.37 26.11 -12.59
C LEU A 282 0.02 26.60 -11.18
N HIS A 283 0.41 27.84 -10.84
CA HIS A 283 0.05 28.46 -9.58
C HIS A 283 -1.48 28.61 -9.46
N ALA A 284 -2.17 29.07 -10.48
CA ALA A 284 -3.62 29.18 -10.50
C ALA A 284 -4.30 27.81 -10.39
N LEU A 285 -3.81 26.81 -11.13
CA LEU A 285 -4.33 25.44 -11.07
C LEU A 285 -4.13 24.79 -9.71
N HIS A 286 -3.07 25.13 -8.97
CA HIS A 286 -2.82 24.60 -7.63
C HIS A 286 -3.95 24.99 -6.65
N TYR A 287 -4.48 26.20 -6.72
CA TYR A 287 -5.65 26.59 -5.92
C TYR A 287 -6.91 25.82 -6.32
N ALA A 288 -7.11 25.58 -7.60
CA ALA A 288 -8.24 24.77 -8.10
C ALA A 288 -8.17 23.34 -7.57
N LEU A 289 -6.98 22.70 -7.60
CA LEU A 289 -6.75 21.38 -7.03
C LEU A 289 -7.09 21.31 -5.54
N TYR A 290 -6.65 22.32 -4.77
CA TYR A 290 -6.94 22.38 -3.33
C TYR A 290 -8.43 22.46 -3.05
N ASN A 291 -9.16 23.29 -3.77
CA ASN A 291 -10.61 23.47 -3.61
C ASN A 291 -11.40 22.23 -4.05
N LYS A 292 -11.05 21.63 -5.18
CA LYS A 292 -11.69 20.41 -5.72
C LYS A 292 -11.21 19.12 -5.03
N LYS A 293 -10.27 19.21 -4.07
CA LYS A 293 -9.71 18.08 -3.32
C LYS A 293 -9.07 17.00 -4.23
N ILE A 294 -8.39 17.40 -5.29
CA ILE A 294 -7.72 16.50 -6.22
C ILE A 294 -6.26 16.32 -5.77
N PRO A 295 -5.81 15.12 -5.39
CA PRO A 295 -4.41 14.86 -5.10
C PRO A 295 -3.60 14.68 -6.38
N VAL A 296 -2.33 15.12 -6.38
CA VAL A 296 -1.43 14.98 -7.52
C VAL A 296 -0.14 14.28 -7.09
N ILE A 297 0.32 13.36 -7.90
CA ILE A 297 1.57 12.61 -7.71
C ILE A 297 2.44 12.85 -8.94
N ILE A 298 3.64 13.41 -8.75
CA ILE A 298 4.62 13.62 -9.80
C ILE A 298 5.84 12.77 -9.49
N ALA A 299 6.07 11.75 -10.30
CA ALA A 299 7.13 10.77 -10.11
C ALA A 299 8.28 11.01 -11.09
N TYR A 300 9.48 11.26 -10.57
CA TYR A 300 10.68 11.51 -11.35
C TYR A 300 11.64 10.33 -11.28
N GLU A 301 11.95 9.77 -12.43
CA GLU A 301 13.08 8.87 -12.67
C GLU A 301 13.95 9.42 -13.80
N GLY A 302 15.12 8.87 -13.99
CA GLY A 302 16.01 9.29 -15.05
C GLY A 302 17.48 9.08 -14.74
N TRP A 303 18.31 9.19 -15.75
CA TRP A 303 19.76 9.03 -15.62
C TRP A 303 20.36 9.92 -14.55
N ASP A 304 21.47 9.50 -13.95
CA ASP A 304 22.24 10.37 -13.08
C ASP A 304 22.76 11.57 -13.88
N ALA A 305 22.76 12.74 -13.26
CA ALA A 305 23.03 14.04 -13.89
C ALA A 305 22.05 14.46 -15.02
N ALA A 306 20.96 13.73 -15.30
CA ALA A 306 20.01 14.10 -16.34
C ALA A 306 19.27 15.43 -16.04
N GLY A 307 19.13 15.83 -14.79
CA GLY A 307 18.55 17.13 -14.42
C GLY A 307 17.28 17.09 -13.61
N LYS A 308 16.98 15.94 -12.94
CA LYS A 308 15.82 15.74 -12.06
C LYS A 308 15.57 16.91 -11.11
N GLY A 309 16.51 17.21 -10.22
CA GLY A 309 16.36 18.28 -9.21
C GLY A 309 16.16 19.68 -9.81
N GLY A 310 16.73 19.96 -11.00
CA GLY A 310 16.49 21.22 -11.71
C GLY A 310 15.08 21.33 -12.27
N ASN A 311 14.50 20.22 -12.70
CA ASN A 311 13.12 20.12 -13.18
C ASN A 311 12.13 20.27 -12.02
N ILE A 312 12.31 19.49 -10.96
CA ILE A 312 11.53 19.58 -9.72
C ILE A 312 11.49 21.01 -9.17
N LYS A 313 12.63 21.70 -9.15
CA LYS A 313 12.72 23.09 -8.66
C LYS A 313 11.83 24.05 -9.45
N ARG A 314 11.62 23.84 -10.77
CA ARG A 314 10.77 24.73 -11.60
C ARG A 314 9.29 24.47 -11.34
N ILE A 315 8.90 23.24 -11.15
CA ILE A 315 7.53 22.89 -10.75
C ILE A 315 7.25 23.40 -9.32
N ALA A 316 8.10 23.06 -8.36
CA ALA A 316 7.93 23.48 -6.96
C ALA A 316 7.90 25.01 -6.80
N GLY A 317 8.66 25.75 -7.63
CA GLY A 317 8.69 27.20 -7.62
C GLY A 317 7.38 27.89 -8.02
N ALA A 318 6.45 27.14 -8.63
CA ALA A 318 5.12 27.63 -8.99
C ALA A 318 4.05 27.31 -7.93
N LEU A 319 4.37 26.51 -6.90
CA LEU A 319 3.41 25.97 -5.95
C LEU A 319 3.47 26.69 -4.59
N ASP A 320 2.34 26.76 -3.90
CA ASP A 320 2.32 27.18 -2.50
C ASP A 320 3.03 26.11 -1.64
N PRO A 321 4.04 26.47 -0.83
CA PRO A 321 4.82 25.50 -0.06
C PRO A 321 4.01 24.69 0.96
N ARG A 322 2.81 25.13 1.33
CA ARG A 322 1.90 24.41 2.23
C ARG A 322 1.13 23.30 1.51
N GLY A 323 1.04 23.34 0.18
CA GLY A 323 0.24 22.44 -0.65
C GLY A 323 1.05 21.34 -1.35
N TYR A 324 2.37 21.29 -1.18
CA TYR A 324 3.17 20.21 -1.76
C TYR A 324 4.28 19.72 -0.84
N VAL A 325 4.78 18.52 -1.13
CA VAL A 325 5.97 17.95 -0.50
C VAL A 325 6.85 17.32 -1.57
N VAL A 326 8.16 17.54 -1.49
CA VAL A 326 9.15 16.82 -2.30
C VAL A 326 9.77 15.72 -1.45
N TYR A 327 9.71 14.49 -1.93
CA TYR A 327 10.31 13.32 -1.29
C TYR A 327 11.56 12.87 -2.05
N PRO A 328 12.77 13.14 -1.53
CA PRO A 328 13.99 12.51 -2.03
C PRO A 328 14.02 11.06 -1.53
N ILE A 329 13.94 10.11 -2.46
CA ILE A 329 13.92 8.69 -2.14
C ILE A 329 15.33 8.12 -2.24
N ALA A 330 15.89 7.76 -1.08
CA ALA A 330 17.16 7.08 -0.95
C ALA A 330 16.98 5.56 -0.79
N SER A 331 18.07 4.84 -0.57
CA SER A 331 18.03 3.42 -0.20
C SER A 331 17.11 3.20 0.99
N PRO A 332 16.31 2.11 0.99
CA PRO A 332 15.36 1.88 2.06
C PRO A 332 16.07 1.62 3.40
N GLU A 333 15.53 2.23 4.46
CA GLU A 333 15.97 2.04 5.84
C GLU A 333 15.67 0.60 6.33
N PRO A 334 16.33 0.11 7.40
CA PRO A 334 16.10 -1.25 7.90
C PRO A 334 14.63 -1.59 8.17
N HIS A 335 13.87 -0.67 8.74
CA HIS A 335 12.44 -0.85 9.02
C HIS A 335 11.58 -0.84 7.75
N GLU A 336 12.01 -0.14 6.68
CA GLU A 336 11.38 -0.17 5.36
C GLU A 336 11.67 -1.50 4.64
N LYS A 337 12.93 -1.99 4.70
CA LYS A 337 13.33 -3.31 4.15
C LYS A 337 12.62 -4.48 4.84
N ALA A 338 12.20 -4.30 6.08
CA ALA A 338 11.47 -5.30 6.83
C ALA A 338 10.00 -5.43 6.43
N ARG A 339 9.49 -4.62 5.50
CA ARG A 339 8.11 -4.60 5.03
C ARG A 339 8.03 -4.73 3.52
N HIS A 340 6.79 -4.80 3.00
CA HIS A 340 6.52 -4.76 1.57
C HIS A 340 7.13 -3.51 0.92
N HIS A 341 7.70 -3.62 -0.29
CA HIS A 341 8.45 -2.53 -0.92
C HIS A 341 7.62 -1.26 -1.13
N LEU A 342 6.31 -1.36 -1.30
CA LEU A 342 5.41 -0.21 -1.45
C LEU A 342 5.04 0.46 -0.12
N TRP A 343 5.29 -0.19 1.03
CA TRP A 343 4.94 0.35 2.35
C TRP A 343 5.50 1.75 2.59
N ARG A 344 6.76 1.98 2.24
CA ARG A 344 7.42 3.27 2.41
C ARG A 344 6.78 4.40 1.60
N PHE A 345 6.12 4.06 0.50
CA PHE A 345 5.43 5.02 -0.37
C PHE A 345 4.01 5.31 0.11
N TYR A 346 3.31 4.33 0.69
CA TYR A 346 2.05 4.58 1.38
C TYR A 346 2.22 5.64 2.47
N ASN A 347 3.29 5.60 3.26
CA ASN A 347 3.60 6.60 4.28
C ASN A 347 3.87 8.01 3.73
N ARG A 348 4.10 8.15 2.42
CA ARG A 348 4.46 9.39 1.76
C ARG A 348 3.40 9.88 0.76
N LEU A 349 2.21 9.27 0.75
CA LEU A 349 1.13 9.69 -0.14
C LEU A 349 0.65 11.11 0.20
N PRO A 350 0.24 11.91 -0.81
CA PRO A 350 -0.33 13.23 -0.56
C PRO A 350 -1.70 13.13 0.12
N LYS A 351 -2.16 14.20 0.71
CA LYS A 351 -3.57 14.39 1.09
C LYS A 351 -4.36 14.86 -0.14
N THR A 352 -5.66 14.62 -0.16
CA THR A 352 -6.53 15.24 -1.18
C THR A 352 -6.29 16.74 -1.26
N GLY A 353 -6.16 17.26 -2.47
CA GLY A 353 -5.86 18.68 -2.74
C GLY A 353 -4.40 19.07 -2.53
N HIS A 354 -3.47 18.12 -2.39
CA HIS A 354 -2.04 18.36 -2.23
C HIS A 354 -1.23 17.61 -3.29
N ILE A 355 0.01 18.05 -3.49
CA ILE A 355 0.94 17.49 -4.49
C ILE A 355 2.10 16.80 -3.80
N ALA A 356 2.37 15.54 -4.17
CA ALA A 356 3.61 14.85 -3.80
C ALA A 356 4.52 14.76 -5.02
N ILE A 357 5.76 15.21 -4.89
CA ILE A 357 6.79 15.12 -5.92
C ILE A 357 7.86 14.14 -5.43
N TYR A 358 8.11 13.08 -6.17
CA TYR A 358 9.11 12.08 -5.80
C TYR A 358 10.35 12.22 -6.67
N ASP A 359 11.51 12.46 -6.04
CA ASP A 359 12.82 12.36 -6.68
C ASP A 359 13.37 10.94 -6.44
N ARG A 360 13.28 10.10 -7.44
CA ARG A 360 13.27 8.63 -7.41
C ARG A 360 11.98 8.09 -6.76
N THR A 361 11.61 6.85 -7.10
CA THR A 361 10.27 6.34 -6.82
C THR A 361 10.27 4.86 -6.45
N TRP A 362 9.09 4.25 -6.42
CA TRP A 362 8.89 2.79 -6.29
C TRP A 362 9.47 1.98 -7.45
N TYR A 363 9.79 2.62 -8.56
CA TYR A 363 10.43 1.99 -9.72
C TYR A 363 11.88 1.58 -9.46
N GLY A 364 12.50 2.05 -8.39
CA GLY A 364 13.80 1.54 -7.93
C GLY A 364 13.84 0.02 -7.77
N ARG A 365 12.69 -0.64 -7.46
CA ARG A 365 12.53 -2.10 -7.36
C ARG A 365 12.89 -2.81 -8.66
N VAL A 366 12.49 -2.27 -9.81
CA VAL A 366 12.70 -2.88 -11.14
C VAL A 366 13.92 -2.34 -11.87
N MET A 367 14.62 -1.37 -11.28
CA MET A 367 15.87 -0.79 -11.81
C MET A 367 17.05 -1.07 -10.88
N VAL A 368 17.36 -0.18 -9.96
CA VAL A 368 18.56 -0.28 -9.12
C VAL A 368 18.53 -1.54 -8.23
N GLU A 369 17.42 -1.87 -7.59
CA GLU A 369 17.35 -3.04 -6.73
C GLU A 369 17.49 -4.36 -7.52
N ARG A 370 16.98 -4.41 -8.77
CA ARG A 370 17.18 -5.49 -9.71
C ARG A 370 18.65 -5.63 -10.11
N LEU A 371 19.27 -4.56 -10.55
CA LEU A 371 20.63 -4.59 -11.15
C LEU A 371 21.73 -4.74 -10.09
N GLU A 372 21.50 -4.25 -8.88
CA GLU A 372 22.42 -4.40 -7.75
C GLU A 372 22.15 -5.68 -6.92
N GLY A 373 21.13 -6.48 -7.28
CA GLY A 373 20.81 -7.73 -6.57
C GLY A 373 20.27 -7.50 -5.15
N PHE A 374 19.62 -6.37 -4.88
CA PHE A 374 19.05 -6.06 -3.57
C PHE A 374 17.69 -6.70 -3.33
N CYS A 375 17.10 -7.29 -4.35
CA CYS A 375 15.92 -8.13 -4.28
C CYS A 375 16.08 -9.37 -5.19
N SER A 376 15.27 -10.41 -4.95
CA SER A 376 15.29 -11.61 -5.79
C SER A 376 14.72 -11.33 -7.19
N GLU A 377 15.02 -12.23 -8.14
CA GLU A 377 14.44 -12.15 -9.47
C GLU A 377 12.92 -12.24 -9.44
N ASN A 378 12.36 -13.12 -8.63
CA ASN A 378 10.92 -13.23 -8.44
C ASN A 378 10.30 -11.91 -7.91
N ASP A 379 10.99 -11.22 -7.00
CA ASP A 379 10.50 -9.96 -6.42
C ASP A 379 10.38 -8.84 -7.46
N TRP A 380 11.42 -8.60 -8.28
CA TRP A 380 11.35 -7.52 -9.26
C TRP A 380 10.44 -7.88 -10.45
N GLN A 381 10.33 -9.16 -10.81
CA GLN A 381 9.40 -9.58 -11.87
C GLN A 381 7.94 -9.38 -11.45
N ARG A 382 7.59 -9.67 -10.19
CA ARG A 382 6.25 -9.39 -9.64
C ARG A 382 5.97 -7.89 -9.51
N ALA A 383 7.00 -7.11 -9.19
CA ALA A 383 6.86 -5.68 -8.90
C ALA A 383 6.24 -4.87 -10.04
N TYR A 384 6.41 -5.24 -11.30
CA TYR A 384 5.74 -4.55 -12.41
C TYR A 384 4.21 -4.53 -12.25
N ASN A 385 3.63 -5.69 -11.93
CA ASN A 385 2.18 -5.78 -11.74
C ASN A 385 1.75 -5.16 -10.41
N GLU A 386 2.51 -5.36 -9.34
CA GLU A 386 2.24 -4.75 -8.02
C GLU A 386 2.23 -3.22 -8.09
N ILE A 387 3.15 -2.64 -8.85
CA ILE A 387 3.22 -1.19 -9.10
C ILE A 387 2.01 -0.71 -9.91
N ASN A 388 1.66 -1.41 -10.99
CA ASN A 388 0.50 -1.05 -11.79
C ASN A 388 -0.81 -1.09 -10.97
N GLU A 389 -0.95 -2.08 -10.09
CA GLU A 389 -2.08 -2.19 -9.18
C GLU A 389 -2.09 -1.07 -8.13
N PHE A 390 -0.93 -0.71 -7.58
CA PHE A 390 -0.79 0.40 -6.66
C PHE A 390 -1.15 1.75 -7.31
N GLU A 391 -0.64 2.00 -8.51
CA GLU A 391 -0.98 3.20 -9.27
C GLU A 391 -2.46 3.23 -9.67
N LYS A 392 -3.06 2.06 -9.95
CA LYS A 392 -4.52 1.96 -10.21
C LYS A 392 -5.33 2.34 -8.97
N GLU A 393 -4.96 1.84 -7.80
CA GLU A 393 -5.60 2.21 -6.52
C GLU A 393 -5.53 3.72 -6.28
N LEU A 394 -4.37 4.34 -6.53
CA LEU A 394 -4.20 5.79 -6.41
C LEU A 394 -5.04 6.56 -7.43
N SER A 395 -5.10 6.08 -8.68
CA SER A 395 -5.93 6.68 -9.73
C SER A 395 -7.42 6.57 -9.41
N ASP A 396 -7.87 5.42 -8.88
CA ASP A 396 -9.26 5.18 -8.48
C ASP A 396 -9.65 6.03 -7.26
N TRP A 397 -8.70 6.34 -6.37
CA TRP A 397 -8.88 7.33 -5.30
C TRP A 397 -9.04 8.75 -5.85
N GLY A 398 -8.71 8.99 -7.10
CA GLY A 398 -8.82 10.27 -7.80
C GLY A 398 -7.49 11.04 -7.91
N ALA A 399 -6.35 10.38 -7.71
CA ALA A 399 -5.06 11.01 -7.89
C ALA A 399 -4.73 11.19 -9.38
N VAL A 400 -4.21 12.38 -9.73
CA VAL A 400 -3.53 12.62 -10.99
C VAL A 400 -2.10 12.10 -10.85
N ILE A 401 -1.69 11.15 -11.70
CA ILE A 401 -0.37 10.55 -11.65
C ILE A 401 0.39 10.92 -12.93
N VAL A 402 1.51 11.64 -12.77
CA VAL A 402 2.40 12.01 -13.86
C VAL A 402 3.77 11.40 -13.60
N LYS A 403 4.26 10.61 -14.56
CA LYS A 403 5.55 9.91 -14.44
C LYS A 403 6.52 10.41 -15.50
N PHE A 404 7.70 10.82 -15.07
CA PHE A 404 8.77 11.32 -15.93
C PHE A 404 9.99 10.43 -15.90
N TRP A 405 10.45 10.03 -17.09
CA TRP A 405 11.79 9.54 -17.29
C TRP A 405 12.63 10.67 -17.93
N ILE A 406 13.64 11.17 -17.20
CA ILE A 406 14.53 12.21 -17.74
C ILE A 406 15.67 11.55 -18.51
N HIS A 407 15.68 11.75 -19.81
CA HIS A 407 16.55 11.07 -20.75
C HIS A 407 17.67 11.97 -21.29
N ILE A 408 18.88 11.43 -21.30
CA ILE A 408 20.09 11.97 -21.93
C ILE A 408 20.87 10.81 -22.53
N ASP A 409 21.78 11.10 -23.44
CA ASP A 409 22.78 10.14 -23.90
C ASP A 409 23.95 9.99 -22.92
N SER A 410 24.75 8.94 -23.13
CA SER A 410 25.92 8.61 -22.34
C SER A 410 27.00 9.71 -22.38
N ASP A 411 27.20 10.36 -23.53
CA ASP A 411 28.22 11.40 -23.70
C ASP A 411 27.84 12.67 -22.91
N THR A 412 26.58 13.06 -22.99
CA THR A 412 26.04 14.16 -22.17
C THR A 412 26.17 13.88 -20.68
N GLN A 413 25.95 12.63 -20.24
CA GLN A 413 26.16 12.26 -18.83
C GLN A 413 27.61 12.43 -18.42
N LEU A 414 28.56 11.92 -19.24
CA LEU A 414 29.98 12.02 -18.96
C LEU A 414 30.43 13.48 -18.87
N ALA A 415 30.02 14.32 -19.81
CA ALA A 415 30.32 15.75 -19.80
C ALA A 415 29.81 16.42 -18.51
N ARG A 416 28.60 16.07 -18.05
CA ARG A 416 28.02 16.60 -16.82
C ARG A 416 28.70 16.08 -15.56
N PHE A 417 29.16 14.83 -15.53
CA PHE A 417 29.96 14.27 -14.45
C PHE A 417 31.30 15.02 -14.33
N THR A 418 31.97 15.22 -15.46
CA THR A 418 33.24 15.96 -15.52
C THR A 418 33.05 17.42 -15.06
N ASP A 419 31.98 18.10 -15.48
CA ASP A 419 31.66 19.46 -15.00
C ASP A 419 31.45 19.48 -13.46
N ARG A 420 30.76 18.48 -12.90
CA ARG A 420 30.57 18.39 -11.46
C ARG A 420 31.87 18.16 -10.71
N GLN A 421 32.76 17.29 -11.20
CA GLN A 421 34.06 17.05 -10.57
C GLN A 421 34.97 18.28 -10.58
N ASN A 422 34.91 19.05 -11.66
CA ASN A 422 35.75 20.23 -11.85
C ASN A 422 35.19 21.53 -11.20
N THR A 423 33.94 21.48 -10.73
CA THR A 423 33.27 22.63 -10.10
C THR A 423 33.15 22.39 -8.57
N PRO A 424 33.93 23.10 -7.72
CA PRO A 424 33.96 22.84 -6.26
C PRO A 424 32.58 22.81 -5.61
N GLU A 425 31.68 23.73 -6.00
CA GLU A 425 30.32 23.84 -5.45
C GLU A 425 29.38 22.70 -5.92
N LYS A 426 29.81 21.86 -6.87
CA LYS A 426 29.04 20.76 -7.41
C LYS A 426 29.63 19.39 -7.08
N GLN A 427 30.81 19.28 -6.52
CA GLN A 427 31.53 18.02 -6.24
C GLN A 427 30.68 17.10 -5.34
N TRP A 428 29.96 17.64 -4.39
CA TRP A 428 29.07 16.87 -3.49
C TRP A 428 27.90 16.16 -4.22
N LYS A 429 27.64 16.49 -5.51
CA LYS A 429 26.57 15.90 -6.33
C LYS A 429 27.02 14.70 -7.14
N ILE A 430 28.27 14.28 -7.01
CA ILE A 430 28.79 13.10 -7.70
C ILE A 430 29.40 12.14 -6.69
N THR A 431 29.07 10.88 -6.82
CA THR A 431 29.48 9.80 -5.92
C THR A 431 30.09 8.65 -6.71
N GLU A 432 30.72 7.71 -6.01
CA GLU A 432 31.18 6.44 -6.62
C GLU A 432 30.01 5.61 -7.20
N GLU A 433 28.82 5.75 -6.62
CA GLU A 433 27.61 5.08 -7.13
C GLU A 433 27.26 5.56 -8.54
N ASP A 434 27.37 6.88 -8.81
CA ASP A 434 27.09 7.44 -10.13
C ASP A 434 28.00 6.81 -11.21
N TRP A 435 29.29 6.61 -10.89
CA TRP A 435 30.24 5.98 -11.80
C TRP A 435 29.95 4.49 -12.00
N ARG A 436 29.64 3.75 -10.96
CA ARG A 436 29.24 2.32 -11.08
C ARG A 436 27.98 2.16 -11.91
N ASN A 437 26.99 3.04 -11.72
CA ASN A 437 25.77 3.02 -12.53
C ASN A 437 26.08 3.24 -14.02
N ARG A 438 27.00 4.17 -14.32
CA ARG A 438 27.44 4.43 -15.67
C ARG A 438 28.11 3.22 -16.34
N GLU A 439 28.93 2.47 -15.60
CA GLU A 439 29.56 1.23 -16.11
C GLU A 439 28.54 0.19 -16.55
N LYS A 440 27.33 0.21 -15.98
CA LYS A 440 26.21 -0.68 -16.32
C LYS A 440 25.19 -0.04 -17.26
N TRP A 441 25.57 0.99 -18.02
CA TRP A 441 24.65 1.78 -18.86
C TRP A 441 23.68 0.92 -19.66
N ASP A 442 24.19 -0.06 -20.46
CA ASP A 442 23.35 -0.91 -21.31
C ASP A 442 22.36 -1.76 -20.51
N GLN A 443 22.74 -2.20 -19.32
CA GLN A 443 21.86 -2.97 -18.44
C GLN A 443 20.74 -2.08 -17.87
N TYR A 444 21.09 -0.85 -17.47
CA TYR A 444 20.08 0.13 -17.03
C TYR A 444 19.16 0.51 -18.19
N GLU A 445 19.67 0.74 -19.39
CA GLU A 445 18.86 1.07 -20.57
C GLU A 445 17.83 -0.04 -20.84
N ALA A 446 18.27 -1.30 -20.85
CA ALA A 446 17.37 -2.43 -21.04
C ALA A 446 16.32 -2.55 -19.92
N ALA A 447 16.71 -2.32 -18.66
CA ALA A 447 15.77 -2.36 -17.53
C ALA A 447 14.74 -1.23 -17.58
N VAL A 448 15.16 -0.04 -18.01
CA VAL A 448 14.28 1.12 -18.17
C VAL A 448 13.32 0.92 -19.35
N ASP A 449 13.80 0.44 -20.48
CA ASP A 449 12.94 0.10 -21.62
C ASP A 449 11.85 -0.89 -21.22
N GLU A 450 12.20 -1.93 -20.45
CA GLU A 450 11.24 -2.90 -19.93
C GLU A 450 10.26 -2.26 -18.93
N MET A 451 10.74 -1.39 -18.05
CA MET A 451 9.92 -0.64 -17.13
C MET A 451 8.89 0.23 -17.84
N LEU A 452 9.32 1.03 -18.81
CA LEU A 452 8.44 1.89 -19.57
C LEU A 452 7.37 1.09 -20.33
N GLU A 453 7.78 -0.01 -20.99
CA GLU A 453 6.89 -0.89 -21.73
C GLU A 453 5.84 -1.57 -20.81
N LYS A 454 6.24 -2.06 -19.63
CA LYS A 454 5.36 -2.83 -18.74
C LYS A 454 4.51 -1.99 -17.79
N THR A 455 4.80 -0.70 -17.65
CA THR A 455 4.14 0.14 -16.64
C THR A 455 3.59 1.47 -17.15
N SER A 456 3.64 1.74 -18.47
CA SER A 456 2.96 2.91 -19.04
C SER A 456 1.48 2.65 -19.22
N THR A 457 0.71 2.65 -18.12
CA THR A 457 -0.73 2.41 -18.15
C THR A 457 -1.52 3.64 -18.62
N GLU A 458 -2.76 3.46 -19.08
CA GLU A 458 -3.64 4.58 -19.48
C GLU A 458 -3.93 5.56 -18.36
N PHE A 459 -4.01 5.08 -17.11
CA PHE A 459 -4.30 5.89 -15.93
C PHE A 459 -3.04 6.50 -15.28
N ALA A 460 -1.85 6.02 -15.63
CA ALA A 460 -0.56 6.51 -15.15
C ALA A 460 0.50 6.35 -16.24
N PRO A 461 0.46 7.19 -17.30
CA PRO A 461 1.38 7.09 -18.42
C PRO A 461 2.79 7.60 -18.05
N TRP A 462 3.81 7.01 -18.69
CA TRP A 462 5.15 7.56 -18.69
C TRP A 462 5.32 8.64 -19.77
N TYR A 463 6.06 9.67 -19.40
CA TYR A 463 6.51 10.72 -20.32
C TYR A 463 8.04 10.78 -20.31
N VAL A 464 8.66 10.62 -21.47
CA VAL A 464 10.09 10.80 -21.60
C VAL A 464 10.40 12.28 -21.85
N LEU A 465 11.31 12.83 -21.04
CA LEU A 465 11.77 14.21 -21.15
C LEU A 465 13.18 14.21 -21.74
N GLU A 466 13.33 14.64 -22.96
CA GLU A 466 14.61 14.84 -23.64
C GLU A 466 15.35 15.98 -22.92
N SER A 467 16.47 15.70 -22.27
CA SER A 467 17.11 16.63 -21.33
C SER A 467 18.58 16.94 -21.66
N VAL A 468 18.98 16.75 -22.91
CA VAL A 468 20.27 17.31 -23.40
C VAL A 468 20.17 18.82 -23.29
N ASP A 469 19.13 19.45 -23.79
CA ASP A 469 18.74 20.80 -23.37
C ASP A 469 17.84 20.75 -22.14
N LYS A 470 18.39 21.12 -20.97
CA LYS A 470 17.65 21.17 -19.71
C LYS A 470 16.48 22.16 -19.71
N LYS A 471 16.56 23.21 -20.54
CA LYS A 471 15.49 24.23 -20.66
C LYS A 471 14.27 23.63 -21.33
N TYR A 472 14.48 22.95 -22.45
CA TYR A 472 13.43 22.22 -23.15
C TYR A 472 12.71 21.21 -22.24
N ALA A 473 13.47 20.35 -21.56
CA ALA A 473 12.89 19.35 -20.65
C ALA A 473 12.05 19.97 -19.52
N ARG A 474 12.41 21.15 -19.00
CA ARG A 474 11.68 21.86 -17.96
C ARG A 474 10.34 22.42 -18.45
N ILE A 475 10.34 23.00 -19.65
CA ILE A 475 9.11 23.50 -20.29
C ILE A 475 8.17 22.33 -20.59
N LYS A 476 8.66 21.28 -21.24
CA LYS A 476 7.88 20.08 -21.54
C LYS A 476 7.25 19.45 -20.30
N ALA A 477 7.98 19.37 -19.19
CA ALA A 477 7.45 18.84 -17.94
C ALA A 477 6.31 19.68 -17.35
N LEU A 478 6.46 21.02 -17.33
CA LEU A 478 5.41 21.93 -16.88
C LEU A 478 4.15 21.81 -17.72
N GLU A 479 4.28 21.78 -19.06
CA GLU A 479 3.17 21.62 -19.99
C GLU A 479 2.41 20.30 -19.75
N ILE A 480 3.11 19.20 -19.52
CA ILE A 480 2.50 17.90 -19.25
C ILE A 480 1.74 17.92 -17.91
N VAL A 481 2.35 18.46 -16.85
CA VAL A 481 1.71 18.58 -15.54
C VAL A 481 0.45 19.44 -15.61
N ILE A 482 0.54 20.60 -16.25
CA ILE A 482 -0.58 21.52 -16.43
C ILE A 482 -1.73 20.83 -17.19
N ARG A 483 -1.42 20.17 -18.31
CA ARG A 483 -2.41 19.43 -19.11
C ARG A 483 -3.09 18.36 -18.27
N ALA A 484 -2.33 17.52 -17.56
CA ALA A 484 -2.88 16.45 -16.73
C ALA A 484 -3.80 16.98 -15.61
N ILE A 485 -3.44 18.11 -15.01
CA ILE A 485 -4.27 18.77 -13.99
C ILE A 485 -5.56 19.33 -14.60
N LYS A 486 -5.50 20.00 -15.74
CA LYS A 486 -6.69 20.51 -16.45
C LYS A 486 -7.67 19.39 -16.78
N GLU A 487 -7.18 18.30 -17.39
CA GLU A 487 -8.00 17.13 -17.71
C GLU A 487 -8.70 16.52 -16.49
N ALA A 488 -8.05 16.57 -15.32
CA ALA A 488 -8.65 16.09 -14.08
C ALA A 488 -9.68 17.06 -13.49
N LEU A 489 -9.47 18.37 -13.65
CA LEU A 489 -10.42 19.41 -13.22
C LEU A 489 -11.69 19.34 -14.05
N ASP A 490 -11.57 19.22 -15.38
CA ASP A 490 -12.70 19.13 -16.32
C ASP A 490 -13.59 17.89 -16.05
N LYS A 491 -13.01 16.78 -15.63
CA LYS A 491 -13.76 15.56 -15.25
C LYS A 491 -14.56 15.68 -13.95
N LYS A 492 -14.27 16.69 -13.12
CA LYS A 492 -14.96 16.95 -11.85
C LYS A 492 -15.97 18.10 -11.93
N GLU A 493 -16.12 18.75 -13.07
CA GLU A 493 -17.23 19.65 -13.39
C GLU A 493 -18.46 18.87 -13.82
#